data_1be61802618f175a798737cf556bd4ce
#
_entry.id   1be61802618f175a798737cf556bd4ce
#
_cell.length_a   1.000
_cell.length_b   1.000
_cell.length_c   1.000
_cell.angle_alpha   90.00
_cell.angle_beta   90.00
_cell.angle_gamma   90.00
#
_symmetry.space_group_name_H-M   'P 1'
#
loop_
_entity.id
_entity.type
_entity.pdbx_description
1 polymer ?
#
loop_
_entity_poly.entity_id
_entity_poly.type
_entity_poly.pdbx_seq_one_letter_code
_entity_poly.pdbx_strand_id
1 'polypeptide(L)'
;QRLGELLGVLVVQSKTAREFNTEEIYALEVVAMVLAEMAELGAFVSEESGLKALHQQSILIRGSVAQEGATKGNVWLHEPRVVVTNLVTDDPEAEIDRLEEAIQELRNHVDVMLEQNRLMDKEQAEILEAYKMFANSSGWMKRMITDINSGLSAEAAVDKEQSSARARLGQATDPYMRDRLHDLDDLSNRLLRILTGQGKQTGASMPQNPILVASNICLLYTSDA
;
A
#
# COMPACT_ATOMS: atom_id res chain seq x y z
N GLN A 1 3.54 12.03 7.39
CA GLN A 1 4.19 10.74 7.54
C GLN A 1 3.53 9.76 6.58
N ARG A 2 4.30 9.15 5.68
CA ARG A 2 3.78 8.22 4.70
C ARG A 2 4.69 6.99 4.61
N LEU A 3 4.08 5.81 4.43
CA LEU A 3 4.79 4.53 4.40
C LEU A 3 5.71 4.28 5.61
N GLY A 4 5.42 4.93 6.77
CA GLY A 4 6.24 4.88 7.97
C GLY A 4 7.42 5.86 7.98
N GLU A 5 7.71 6.55 6.86
CA GLU A 5 8.75 7.55 6.77
C GLU A 5 8.24 8.94 7.15
N LEU A 6 9.03 9.70 7.89
CA LEU A 6 8.71 11.08 8.27
C LEU A 6 9.13 12.03 7.15
N LEU A 7 8.19 12.47 6.31
CA LEU A 7 8.44 13.42 5.23
C LEU A 7 8.54 14.86 5.73
N GLY A 8 7.84 15.18 6.82
CA GLY A 8 7.83 16.51 7.39
C GLY A 8 6.87 16.64 8.56
N VAL A 9 6.76 17.84 9.10
CA VAL A 9 5.86 18.20 10.19
C VAL A 9 5.04 19.41 9.79
N LEU A 10 3.71 19.26 9.74
CA LEU A 10 2.79 20.38 9.56
C LEU A 10 2.48 21.01 10.93
N VAL A 11 2.82 22.30 11.08
CA VAL A 11 2.55 23.05 12.29
C VAL A 11 1.51 24.13 12.00
N VAL A 12 0.42 24.13 12.75
CA VAL A 12 -0.63 25.14 12.67
C VAL A 12 -0.77 25.83 14.02
N GLN A 13 -0.74 27.16 13.99
CA GLN A 13 -0.84 27.98 15.20
C GLN A 13 -2.02 28.94 15.10
N SER A 14 -2.76 29.09 16.21
CA SER A 14 -3.78 30.12 16.34
C SER A 14 -3.17 31.39 16.98
N LYS A 15 -3.63 32.58 16.55
CA LYS A 15 -3.25 33.85 17.17
C LYS A 15 -3.78 34.01 18.57
N THR A 16 -4.85 33.31 18.90
CA THR A 16 -5.45 33.30 20.24
C THR A 16 -5.31 31.90 20.83
N ALA A 17 -5.09 31.80 22.13
CA ALA A 17 -5.04 30.52 22.82
C ALA A 17 -6.43 29.83 22.70
N ARG A 18 -6.49 28.73 21.99
CA ARG A 18 -7.68 27.88 21.85
C ARG A 18 -7.26 26.43 21.58
N GLU A 19 -8.14 25.51 21.88
CA GLU A 19 -8.01 24.13 21.43
C GLU A 19 -8.63 23.96 20.03
N PHE A 20 -8.04 23.09 19.23
CA PHE A 20 -8.61 22.69 17.96
C PHE A 20 -9.68 21.62 18.21
N ASN A 21 -10.83 21.76 17.55
CA ASN A 21 -11.88 20.76 17.62
C ASN A 21 -11.54 19.55 16.71
N THR A 22 -12.31 18.47 16.86
CA THR A 22 -12.09 17.22 16.14
C THR A 22 -12.16 17.41 14.61
N GLU A 23 -13.10 18.23 14.13
CA GLU A 23 -13.26 18.50 12.69
C GLU A 23 -12.04 19.26 12.13
N GLU A 24 -11.53 20.23 12.86
CA GLU A 24 -10.31 20.97 12.50
C GLU A 24 -9.08 20.06 12.45
N ILE A 25 -8.98 19.12 13.39
CA ILE A 25 -7.90 18.12 13.42
C ILE A 25 -7.97 17.23 12.19
N TYR A 26 -9.16 16.72 11.85
CA TYR A 26 -9.34 15.89 10.64
C TYR A 26 -9.04 16.67 9.35
N ALA A 27 -9.48 17.94 9.25
CA ALA A 27 -9.14 18.77 8.12
C ALA A 27 -7.63 18.95 7.96
N LEU A 28 -6.89 19.11 9.07
CA LEU A 28 -5.44 19.21 9.06
C LEU A 28 -4.76 17.87 8.69
N GLU A 29 -5.32 16.73 9.09
CA GLU A 29 -4.85 15.42 8.66
C GLU A 29 -4.99 15.23 7.15
N VAL A 30 -6.12 15.63 6.56
CA VAL A 30 -6.32 15.60 5.10
C VAL A 30 -5.31 16.50 4.39
N VAL A 31 -5.10 17.71 4.88
CA VAL A 31 -4.08 18.62 4.33
C VAL A 31 -2.68 18.00 4.40
N ALA A 32 -2.34 17.36 5.52
CA ALA A 32 -1.06 16.69 5.68
C ALA A 32 -0.88 15.51 4.71
N MET A 33 -1.96 14.75 4.42
CA MET A 33 -1.94 13.67 3.43
C MET A 33 -1.70 14.23 2.02
N VAL A 34 -2.40 15.29 1.62
CA VAL A 34 -2.21 15.94 0.31
C VAL A 34 -0.80 16.48 0.16
N LEU A 35 -0.26 17.15 1.19
CA LEU A 35 1.12 17.65 1.17
C LEU A 35 2.14 16.53 1.07
N ALA A 36 1.92 15.40 1.74
CA ALA A 36 2.79 14.23 1.63
C ALA A 36 2.79 13.66 0.20
N GLU A 37 1.62 13.59 -0.45
CA GLU A 37 1.49 13.18 -1.87
C GLU A 37 2.23 14.15 -2.80
N MET A 38 2.04 15.45 -2.62
CA MET A 38 2.72 16.48 -3.42
C MET A 38 4.25 16.45 -3.22
N ALA A 39 4.73 16.17 -2.01
CA ALA A 39 6.15 16.07 -1.73
C ALA A 39 6.79 14.90 -2.50
N GLU A 40 6.10 13.75 -2.58
CA GLU A 40 6.57 12.62 -3.38
C GLU A 40 6.50 12.90 -4.88
N LEU A 41 5.41 13.46 -5.38
CA LEU A 41 5.32 13.88 -6.79
C LEU A 41 6.41 14.90 -7.15
N GLY A 42 6.73 15.81 -6.25
CA GLY A 42 7.84 16.75 -6.41
C GLY A 42 9.21 16.07 -6.44
N ALA A 43 9.41 15.05 -5.64
CA ALA A 43 10.62 14.22 -5.67
C ALA A 43 10.70 13.42 -6.99
N PHE A 44 9.61 12.86 -7.47
CA PHE A 44 9.54 12.20 -8.78
C PHE A 44 9.85 13.15 -9.94
N VAL A 45 9.35 14.39 -9.90
CA VAL A 45 9.64 15.39 -10.96
C VAL A 45 11.11 15.80 -10.94
N SER A 46 11.73 15.90 -9.76
CA SER A 46 13.17 16.15 -9.66
C SER A 46 14.01 14.92 -10.06
N GLU A 47 13.54 13.70 -9.79
CA GLU A 47 14.15 12.46 -10.25
C GLU A 47 14.00 12.26 -11.77
N GLU A 48 12.89 12.63 -12.40
CA GLU A 48 12.75 12.59 -13.86
C GLU A 48 13.79 13.51 -14.55
N SER A 49 14.09 14.65 -13.95
CA SER A 49 15.18 15.52 -14.44
C SER A 49 16.56 14.87 -14.22
N GLY A 50 16.73 14.12 -13.14
CA GLY A 50 17.93 13.30 -12.85
C GLY A 50 18.00 12.06 -13.73
N LEU A 51 16.87 11.38 -13.98
CA LEU A 51 16.79 10.20 -14.86
C LEU A 51 17.13 10.51 -16.33
N LYS A 52 16.77 11.69 -16.82
CA LYS A 52 17.20 12.12 -18.17
C LYS A 52 18.72 12.29 -18.28
N ALA A 53 19.39 12.65 -17.19
CA ALA A 53 20.87 12.68 -17.13
C ALA A 53 21.48 11.28 -16.91
N LEU A 54 20.75 10.37 -16.25
CA LEU A 54 21.20 8.98 -16.01
C LEU A 54 21.00 8.06 -17.23
N HIS A 55 20.18 8.44 -18.21
CA HIS A 55 19.92 7.63 -19.42
C HIS A 55 21.17 7.42 -20.30
N GLN A 56 22.29 8.07 -19.99
CA GLN A 56 23.56 7.91 -20.73
C GLN A 56 24.64 7.15 -19.95
N GLN A 57 24.41 6.75 -18.70
CA GLN A 57 25.41 6.02 -17.91
C GLN A 57 24.87 4.64 -17.53
N SER A 58 25.66 3.62 -17.83
CA SER A 58 25.37 2.25 -17.38
C SER A 58 25.50 2.18 -15.86
N ILE A 59 24.46 1.74 -15.17
CA ILE A 59 24.46 1.54 -13.72
C ILE A 59 24.74 0.07 -13.44
N LEU A 60 25.75 -0.21 -12.64
CA LEU A 60 26.04 -1.55 -12.15
C LEU A 60 25.57 -1.69 -10.71
N ILE A 61 24.54 -2.54 -10.53
CA ILE A 61 24.02 -2.89 -9.21
C ILE A 61 24.59 -4.25 -8.81
N ARG A 62 25.21 -4.33 -7.62
CA ARG A 62 25.69 -5.60 -7.06
C ARG A 62 24.64 -6.15 -6.10
N GLY A 63 24.29 -7.43 -6.26
CA GLY A 63 23.31 -8.14 -5.45
C GLY A 63 23.80 -9.52 -5.04
N SER A 64 22.98 -10.24 -4.25
CA SER A 64 23.17 -11.64 -3.95
C SER A 64 22.56 -12.50 -5.06
N VAL A 65 23.27 -13.52 -5.49
CA VAL A 65 22.82 -14.44 -6.53
C VAL A 65 21.94 -15.52 -5.91
N ALA A 66 20.67 -15.58 -6.27
CA ALA A 66 19.76 -16.65 -5.88
C ALA A 66 19.81 -17.84 -6.87
N GLN A 67 20.00 -17.54 -8.16
CA GLN A 67 20.19 -18.54 -9.22
C GLN A 67 21.25 -18.05 -10.20
N GLU A 68 22.18 -18.90 -10.57
CA GLU A 68 23.21 -18.56 -11.56
C GLU A 68 22.61 -18.47 -12.96
N GLY A 69 23.07 -17.48 -13.73
CA GLY A 69 22.66 -17.27 -15.12
C GLY A 69 22.89 -15.84 -15.57
N ALA A 70 22.63 -15.61 -16.84
CA ALA A 70 22.63 -14.28 -17.44
C ALA A 70 21.45 -14.14 -18.38
N THR A 71 20.80 -13.01 -18.34
CA THR A 71 19.69 -12.71 -19.25
C THR A 71 19.75 -11.27 -19.74
N LYS A 72 19.08 -11.00 -20.86
CA LYS A 72 18.93 -9.66 -21.43
C LYS A 72 17.47 -9.44 -21.80
N GLY A 73 16.92 -8.32 -21.38
CA GLY A 73 15.52 -7.99 -21.65
C GLY A 73 15.19 -6.55 -21.32
N ASN A 74 13.91 -6.23 -21.38
CA ASN A 74 13.38 -4.93 -21.05
C ASN A 74 12.98 -4.90 -19.57
N VAL A 75 13.42 -3.89 -18.83
CA VAL A 75 13.04 -3.72 -17.44
C VAL A 75 11.55 -3.46 -17.34
N TRP A 76 10.88 -4.26 -16.53
CA TRP A 76 9.51 -4.06 -16.11
C TRP A 76 9.48 -3.84 -14.61
N LEU A 77 9.25 -2.59 -14.23
CA LEU A 77 9.17 -2.21 -12.82
C LEU A 77 7.81 -2.62 -12.26
N HIS A 78 7.84 -3.48 -11.25
CA HIS A 78 6.65 -3.87 -10.51
C HIS A 78 6.56 -3.04 -9.24
N GLU A 79 5.70 -2.04 -9.27
CA GLU A 79 5.34 -1.25 -8.10
C GLU A 79 3.91 -1.60 -7.70
N PRO A 80 3.70 -2.32 -6.58
CA PRO A 80 2.36 -2.72 -6.15
C PRO A 80 1.53 -1.55 -5.61
N ARG A 81 2.08 -0.33 -5.62
CA ARG A 81 1.45 0.83 -4.99
C ARG A 81 0.29 1.37 -5.82
N VAL A 82 -0.84 1.54 -5.16
CA VAL A 82 -2.00 2.24 -5.69
C VAL A 82 -1.94 3.71 -5.26
N VAL A 83 -2.05 4.62 -6.22
CA VAL A 83 -2.15 6.06 -5.92
C VAL A 83 -3.60 6.38 -5.60
N VAL A 84 -3.84 6.85 -4.37
CA VAL A 84 -5.15 7.29 -3.92
C VAL A 84 -5.38 8.72 -4.39
N THR A 85 -6.31 8.92 -5.30
CA THR A 85 -6.66 10.23 -5.86
C THR A 85 -7.87 10.86 -5.19
N ASN A 86 -8.80 10.05 -4.70
CA ASN A 86 -9.98 10.49 -3.98
C ASN A 86 -9.72 10.39 -2.47
N LEU A 87 -9.64 11.52 -1.77
CA LEU A 87 -9.26 11.55 -0.36
C LEU A 87 -10.44 11.77 0.59
N VAL A 88 -11.50 12.41 0.12
CA VAL A 88 -12.63 12.82 0.95
C VAL A 88 -13.95 12.37 0.33
N THR A 89 -14.94 12.17 1.17
CA THR A 89 -16.31 11.85 0.76
C THR A 89 -17.32 12.74 1.43
N ASP A 90 -18.43 13.00 0.71
CA ASP A 90 -19.62 13.65 1.25
C ASP A 90 -20.67 12.61 1.70
N ASP A 91 -20.47 11.33 1.39
CA ASP A 91 -21.37 10.21 1.73
C ASP A 91 -20.60 9.07 2.44
N PRO A 92 -20.42 9.16 3.76
CA PRO A 92 -19.72 8.14 4.52
C PRO A 92 -20.41 6.77 4.49
N GLU A 93 -21.73 6.71 4.42
CA GLU A 93 -22.47 5.43 4.41
C GLU A 93 -22.16 4.64 3.13
N ALA A 94 -22.20 5.29 1.97
CA ALA A 94 -21.85 4.65 0.70
C ALA A 94 -20.37 4.18 0.67
N GLU A 95 -19.46 4.94 1.29
CA GLU A 95 -18.04 4.55 1.37
C GLU A 95 -17.81 3.36 2.32
N ILE A 96 -18.57 3.26 3.40
CA ILE A 96 -18.54 2.10 4.29
C ILE A 96 -19.04 0.85 3.57
N ASP A 97 -20.15 0.95 2.83
CA ASP A 97 -20.69 -0.18 2.05
C ASP A 97 -19.64 -0.65 1.00
N ARG A 98 -19.01 0.28 0.28
CA ARG A 98 -17.91 -0.02 -0.65
C ARG A 98 -16.74 -0.72 0.02
N LEU A 99 -16.34 -0.25 1.20
CA LEU A 99 -15.27 -0.87 1.97
C LEU A 99 -15.63 -2.30 2.39
N GLU A 100 -16.85 -2.51 2.87
CA GLU A 100 -17.34 -3.83 3.30
C GLU A 100 -17.38 -4.83 2.14
N GLU A 101 -17.89 -4.41 0.98
CA GLU A 101 -17.89 -5.22 -0.24
C GLU A 101 -16.46 -5.58 -0.68
N ALA A 102 -15.55 -4.61 -0.68
CA ALA A 102 -14.16 -4.83 -1.05
C ALA A 102 -13.42 -5.77 -0.08
N ILE A 103 -13.69 -5.66 1.23
CA ILE A 103 -13.13 -6.58 2.23
C ILE A 103 -13.69 -7.99 2.03
N GLN A 104 -14.98 -8.13 1.69
CA GLN A 104 -15.56 -9.43 1.42
C GLN A 104 -14.97 -10.07 0.17
N GLU A 105 -14.73 -9.30 -0.89
CA GLU A 105 -14.04 -9.76 -2.10
C GLU A 105 -12.61 -10.20 -1.77
N LEU A 106 -11.89 -9.41 -0.97
CA LEU A 106 -10.54 -9.74 -0.51
C LEU A 106 -10.50 -11.07 0.26
N ARG A 107 -11.45 -11.29 1.19
CA ARG A 107 -11.59 -12.55 1.95
C ARG A 107 -11.82 -13.75 1.03
N ASN A 108 -12.72 -13.59 0.06
CA ASN A 108 -13.01 -14.64 -0.91
C ASN A 108 -11.76 -15.00 -1.74
N HIS A 109 -10.97 -14.01 -2.15
CA HIS A 109 -9.71 -14.26 -2.87
C HIS A 109 -8.70 -15.05 -2.01
N VAL A 110 -8.54 -14.66 -0.74
CA VAL A 110 -7.64 -15.38 0.18
C VAL A 110 -8.11 -16.82 0.43
N ASP A 111 -9.42 -17.03 0.61
CA ASP A 111 -9.98 -18.37 0.81
C ASP A 111 -9.80 -19.26 -0.43
N VAL A 112 -10.03 -18.72 -1.63
CA VAL A 112 -9.77 -19.45 -2.90
C VAL A 112 -8.30 -19.85 -3.02
N MET A 113 -7.37 -18.96 -2.67
CA MET A 113 -5.94 -19.29 -2.70
C MET A 113 -5.57 -20.41 -1.71
N LEU A 114 -6.12 -20.37 -0.49
CA LEU A 114 -5.92 -21.41 0.49
C LEU A 114 -6.46 -22.77 0.01
N GLU A 115 -7.60 -22.77 -0.70
CA GLU A 115 -8.17 -24.00 -1.24
C GLU A 115 -7.39 -24.57 -2.42
N GLN A 116 -6.95 -23.70 -3.35
CA GLN A 116 -6.20 -24.10 -4.54
C GLN A 116 -4.80 -24.61 -4.20
N ASN A 117 -4.21 -24.09 -3.15
CA ASN A 117 -2.81 -24.33 -2.79
C ASN A 117 -2.63 -25.37 -1.66
N ARG A 118 -3.47 -26.38 -1.62
CA ARG A 118 -3.33 -27.53 -0.66
C ARG A 118 -2.02 -28.30 -0.77
N LEU A 119 -1.20 -28.05 -1.80
CA LEU A 119 0.11 -28.63 -2.04
C LEU A 119 1.25 -27.63 -1.80
N MET A 120 0.95 -26.46 -1.22
CA MET A 120 1.95 -25.43 -0.90
C MET A 120 2.93 -25.88 0.16
N ASP A 121 4.13 -25.29 0.10
CA ASP A 121 5.08 -25.32 1.19
C ASP A 121 4.49 -24.68 2.44
N LYS A 122 4.92 -25.19 3.61
CA LYS A 122 4.39 -24.78 4.91
C LYS A 122 4.49 -23.26 5.15
N GLU A 123 5.57 -22.64 4.69
CA GLU A 123 5.79 -21.18 4.80
C GLU A 123 4.74 -20.37 4.02
N GLN A 124 4.38 -20.80 2.82
CA GLN A 124 3.36 -20.13 2.00
C GLN A 124 1.97 -20.23 2.64
N ALA A 125 1.63 -21.38 3.22
CA ALA A 125 0.37 -21.57 3.93
C ALA A 125 0.28 -20.64 5.16
N GLU A 126 1.37 -20.49 5.93
CA GLU A 126 1.43 -19.60 7.09
C GLU A 126 1.22 -18.12 6.72
N ILE A 127 1.71 -17.67 5.56
CA ILE A 127 1.49 -16.30 5.06
C ILE A 127 0.01 -16.09 4.70
N LEU A 128 -0.61 -17.04 3.98
CA LEU A 128 -2.03 -16.92 3.62
C LEU A 128 -2.96 -16.99 4.83
N GLU A 129 -2.59 -17.78 5.85
CA GLU A 129 -3.32 -17.77 7.12
C GLU A 129 -3.19 -16.45 7.87
N ALA A 130 -2.01 -15.80 7.81
CA ALA A 130 -1.84 -14.45 8.34
C ALA A 130 -2.72 -13.44 7.60
N TYR A 131 -2.80 -13.51 6.26
CA TYR A 131 -3.71 -12.66 5.47
C TYR A 131 -5.17 -12.87 5.86
N LYS A 132 -5.59 -14.13 6.03
CA LYS A 132 -6.94 -14.45 6.50
C LYS A 132 -7.21 -13.87 7.89
N MET A 133 -6.25 -13.96 8.80
CA MET A 133 -6.36 -13.40 10.14
C MET A 133 -6.50 -11.87 10.09
N PHE A 134 -5.68 -11.17 9.28
CA PHE A 134 -5.77 -9.71 9.14
C PHE A 134 -7.07 -9.28 8.47
N ALA A 135 -7.48 -9.92 7.36
CA ALA A 135 -8.73 -9.60 6.66
C ALA A 135 -9.98 -9.80 7.51
N ASN A 136 -9.92 -10.67 8.53
CA ASN A 136 -10.99 -10.90 9.49
C ASN A 136 -10.85 -10.08 10.78
N SER A 137 -9.81 -9.24 10.89
CA SER A 137 -9.59 -8.41 12.09
C SER A 137 -10.65 -7.32 12.22
N SER A 138 -11.52 -7.46 13.19
CA SER A 138 -12.54 -6.44 13.50
C SER A 138 -11.94 -5.08 13.90
N GLY A 139 -10.76 -5.09 14.52
CA GLY A 139 -10.04 -3.88 14.90
C GLY A 139 -9.52 -3.10 13.69
N TRP A 140 -9.03 -3.80 12.66
CA TRP A 140 -8.58 -3.20 11.41
C TRP A 140 -9.73 -2.51 10.69
N MET A 141 -10.83 -3.22 10.46
CA MET A 141 -12.03 -2.69 9.83
C MET A 141 -12.62 -1.50 10.61
N LYS A 142 -12.72 -1.60 11.93
CA LYS A 142 -13.30 -0.54 12.77
C LYS A 142 -12.52 0.77 12.67
N ARG A 143 -11.20 0.73 12.55
CA ARG A 143 -10.38 1.94 12.39
C ARG A 143 -10.64 2.62 11.05
N MET A 144 -10.70 1.85 9.95
CA MET A 144 -11.05 2.39 8.62
C MET A 144 -12.46 3.01 8.61
N ILE A 145 -13.46 2.35 9.20
CA ILE A 145 -14.82 2.89 9.34
C ILE A 145 -14.82 4.19 10.15
N THR A 146 -14.03 4.27 11.23
CA THR A 146 -13.90 5.49 12.02
C THR A 146 -13.34 6.64 11.17
N ASP A 147 -12.34 6.36 10.34
CA ASP A 147 -11.73 7.34 9.44
C ASP A 147 -12.71 7.78 8.33
N ILE A 148 -13.50 6.87 7.76
CA ILE A 148 -14.56 7.20 6.80
C ILE A 148 -15.63 8.10 7.45
N ASN A 149 -16.06 7.78 8.66
CA ASN A 149 -17.00 8.63 9.40
C ASN A 149 -16.44 10.04 9.71
N SER A 150 -15.13 10.22 9.63
CA SER A 150 -14.49 11.52 9.74
C SER A 150 -14.42 12.30 8.41
N GLY A 151 -14.94 11.73 7.32
CA GLY A 151 -15.01 12.36 5.98
C GLY A 151 -13.95 11.88 4.99
N LEU A 152 -13.17 10.83 5.32
CA LEU A 152 -12.25 10.22 4.36
C LEU A 152 -13.00 9.27 3.42
N SER A 153 -12.51 9.14 2.17
CA SER A 153 -12.93 8.06 1.27
C SER A 153 -12.46 6.69 1.79
N ALA A 154 -13.03 5.61 1.30
CA ALA A 154 -12.60 4.26 1.64
C ALA A 154 -11.13 4.03 1.32
N GLU A 155 -10.67 4.49 0.14
CA GLU A 155 -9.27 4.40 -0.27
C GLU A 155 -8.33 5.16 0.67
N ALA A 156 -8.71 6.40 1.05
CA ALA A 156 -7.91 7.22 1.95
C ALA A 156 -7.85 6.62 3.37
N ALA A 157 -8.93 6.02 3.84
CA ALA A 157 -8.99 5.34 5.13
C ALA A 157 -8.07 4.10 5.15
N VAL A 158 -8.04 3.32 4.07
CA VAL A 158 -7.11 2.17 3.93
C VAL A 158 -5.66 2.64 3.89
N ASP A 159 -5.31 3.67 3.10
CA ASP A 159 -3.94 4.22 3.01
C ASP A 159 -3.48 4.77 4.36
N LYS A 160 -4.35 5.49 5.07
CA LYS A 160 -4.07 6.02 6.42
C LYS A 160 -3.82 4.89 7.42
N GLU A 161 -4.64 3.85 7.43
CA GLU A 161 -4.44 2.71 8.35
C GLU A 161 -3.17 1.92 7.99
N GLN A 162 -2.86 1.73 6.71
CA GLN A 162 -1.60 1.13 6.27
C GLN A 162 -0.39 1.92 6.78
N SER A 163 -0.39 3.23 6.60
CA SER A 163 0.68 4.13 7.07
C SER A 163 0.81 4.10 8.60
N SER A 164 -0.32 4.08 9.32
CA SER A 164 -0.36 3.97 10.78
C SER A 164 0.19 2.63 11.28
N ALA A 165 -0.15 1.54 10.60
CA ALA A 165 0.35 0.21 10.92
C ALA A 165 1.86 0.11 10.69
N ARG A 166 2.38 0.66 9.58
CA ARG A 166 3.82 0.74 9.32
C ARG A 166 4.56 1.51 10.41
N ALA A 167 4.03 2.66 10.84
CA ALA A 167 4.63 3.44 11.91
C ALA A 167 4.68 2.68 13.24
N ARG A 168 3.63 1.91 13.57
CA ARG A 168 3.58 1.10 14.79
C ARG A 168 4.50 -0.12 14.73
N LEU A 169 4.42 -0.90 13.67
CA LEU A 169 5.16 -2.16 13.53
C LEU A 169 6.62 -1.95 13.14
N GLY A 170 6.93 -0.88 12.39
CA GLY A 170 8.30 -0.52 12.02
C GLY A 170 9.19 -0.17 13.23
N GLN A 171 8.58 0.22 14.37
CA GLN A 171 9.28 0.45 15.63
C GLN A 171 9.37 -0.81 16.51
N ALA A 172 8.76 -1.92 16.09
CA ALA A 172 8.82 -3.15 16.85
C ALA A 172 10.25 -3.71 16.86
N THR A 173 10.71 -4.09 18.04
CA THR A 173 12.03 -4.72 18.23
C THR A 173 12.02 -6.19 17.80
N ASP A 174 10.86 -6.82 17.75
CA ASP A 174 10.66 -8.19 17.35
C ASP A 174 10.74 -8.35 15.81
N PRO A 175 11.69 -9.13 15.25
CA PRO A 175 11.79 -9.39 13.83
C PRO A 175 10.50 -10.00 13.23
N TYR A 176 9.83 -10.89 13.95
CA TYR A 176 8.58 -11.51 13.51
C TYR A 176 7.48 -10.47 13.23
N MET A 177 7.38 -9.44 14.10
CA MET A 177 6.40 -8.37 13.90
C MET A 177 6.74 -7.49 12.70
N ARG A 178 8.03 -7.34 12.37
CA ARG A 178 8.45 -6.61 11.15
C ARG A 178 8.15 -7.38 9.88
N ASP A 179 8.30 -8.71 9.91
CA ASP A 179 7.95 -9.55 8.75
C ASP A 179 6.44 -9.49 8.48
N ARG A 180 5.62 -9.46 9.52
CA ARG A 180 4.15 -9.28 9.41
C ARG A 180 3.73 -7.92 8.87
N LEU A 181 4.60 -6.91 8.92
CA LEU A 181 4.35 -5.61 8.28
C LEU A 181 4.22 -5.76 6.76
N HIS A 182 5.08 -6.55 6.14
CA HIS A 182 5.02 -6.80 4.69
C HIS A 182 3.71 -7.49 4.29
N ASP A 183 3.26 -8.46 5.07
CA ASP A 183 1.99 -9.16 4.85
C ASP A 183 0.80 -8.19 4.91
N LEU A 184 0.80 -7.27 5.87
CA LEU A 184 -0.25 -6.26 6.01
C LEU A 184 -0.20 -5.22 4.88
N ASP A 185 0.99 -4.84 4.44
CA ASP A 185 1.17 -3.92 3.32
C ASP A 185 0.61 -4.51 2.03
N ASP A 186 0.90 -5.77 1.76
CA ASP A 186 0.41 -6.47 0.59
C ASP A 186 -1.11 -6.60 0.59
N LEU A 187 -1.67 -6.94 1.74
CA LEU A 187 -3.11 -7.04 1.92
C LEU A 187 -3.80 -5.68 1.71
N SER A 188 -3.23 -4.61 2.26
CA SER A 188 -3.74 -3.24 2.10
C SER A 188 -3.66 -2.77 0.64
N ASN A 189 -2.56 -3.03 -0.06
CA ASN A 189 -2.42 -2.72 -1.47
C ASN A 189 -3.43 -3.49 -2.33
N ARG A 190 -3.73 -4.75 -2.00
CA ARG A 190 -4.77 -5.50 -2.70
C ARG A 190 -6.15 -4.93 -2.46
N LEU A 191 -6.48 -4.56 -1.22
CA LEU A 191 -7.73 -3.89 -0.89
C LEU A 191 -7.90 -2.57 -1.67
N LEU A 192 -6.83 -1.76 -1.74
CA LEU A 192 -6.82 -0.53 -2.54
C LEU A 192 -7.07 -0.79 -4.02
N ARG A 193 -6.53 -1.87 -4.59
CA ARG A 193 -6.79 -2.24 -5.99
C ARG A 193 -8.23 -2.65 -6.24
N ILE A 194 -8.85 -3.37 -5.31
CA ILE A 194 -10.27 -3.73 -5.37
C ILE A 194 -11.10 -2.44 -5.36
N LEU A 195 -10.87 -1.54 -4.39
CA LEU A 195 -11.59 -0.28 -4.24
C LEU A 195 -11.47 0.63 -5.46
N THR A 196 -10.27 0.71 -6.06
CA THR A 196 -10.02 1.55 -7.24
C THR A 196 -10.39 0.89 -8.58
N GLY A 197 -10.88 -0.35 -8.56
CA GLY A 197 -11.19 -1.12 -9.77
C GLY A 197 -9.96 -1.54 -10.59
N GLN A 198 -8.75 -1.35 -10.05
CA GLN A 198 -7.49 -1.73 -10.70
C GLN A 198 -7.16 -3.23 -10.53
N GLY A 199 -7.97 -3.97 -9.79
CA GLY A 199 -7.79 -5.40 -9.56
C GLY A 199 -7.83 -6.26 -10.85
N LYS A 200 -8.38 -5.72 -11.94
CA LYS A 200 -8.42 -6.36 -13.27
C LYS A 200 -7.37 -5.83 -14.25
N GLN A 201 -6.56 -4.84 -13.86
CA GLN A 201 -5.53 -4.22 -14.71
C GLN A 201 -4.12 -4.68 -14.35
N THR A 202 -3.88 -5.97 -14.21
CA THR A 202 -2.54 -6.56 -14.31
C THR A 202 -1.96 -6.50 -15.75
N GLY A 203 -2.61 -5.78 -16.61
CA GLY A 203 -2.29 -5.64 -18.03
C GLY A 203 -1.72 -4.30 -18.47
N ALA A 204 -0.78 -3.70 -17.75
CA ALA A 204 0.25 -2.93 -18.41
C ALA A 204 0.96 -3.95 -19.30
N SER A 205 0.83 -3.83 -20.64
CA SER A 205 1.29 -4.86 -21.57
C SER A 205 2.75 -5.22 -21.25
N MET A 206 2.93 -6.44 -20.76
CA MET A 206 4.25 -6.95 -20.41
C MET A 206 5.16 -6.77 -21.63
N PRO A 207 6.31 -6.10 -21.53
CA PRO A 207 7.19 -5.90 -22.65
C PRO A 207 7.74 -7.24 -23.16
N GLN A 208 8.21 -7.29 -24.39
CA GLN A 208 8.89 -8.49 -24.88
C GLN A 208 10.17 -8.76 -24.07
N ASN A 209 10.37 -10.00 -23.66
CA ASN A 209 11.49 -10.43 -22.80
C ASN A 209 11.60 -9.56 -21.53
N PRO A 210 10.60 -9.59 -20.63
CA PRO A 210 10.58 -8.75 -19.45
C PRO A 210 11.63 -9.21 -18.43
N ILE A 211 12.31 -8.25 -17.83
CA ILE A 211 13.08 -8.43 -16.59
C ILE A 211 12.31 -7.72 -15.50
N LEU A 212 11.68 -8.51 -14.62
CA LEU A 212 10.91 -7.99 -13.51
C LEU A 212 11.87 -7.41 -12.45
N VAL A 213 11.66 -6.14 -12.11
CA VAL A 213 12.32 -5.46 -11.00
C VAL A 213 11.25 -5.04 -10.01
N ALA A 214 11.37 -5.51 -8.78
CA ALA A 214 10.42 -5.23 -7.72
C ALA A 214 11.14 -5.01 -6.39
N SER A 215 10.60 -4.15 -5.55
CA SER A 215 11.06 -4.01 -4.16
C SER A 215 10.56 -5.17 -3.29
N ASN A 216 9.40 -5.71 -3.60
CA ASN A 216 8.82 -6.90 -2.99
C ASN A 216 7.93 -7.63 -4.00
N ILE A 217 7.91 -8.95 -3.96
CA ILE A 217 7.01 -9.81 -4.76
C ILE A 217 6.20 -10.64 -3.79
N CYS A 218 4.90 -10.36 -3.75
CA CYS A 218 3.95 -11.04 -2.88
C CYS A 218 3.37 -12.28 -3.56
N LEU A 219 3.03 -13.30 -2.76
CA LEU A 219 2.33 -14.51 -3.23
C LEU A 219 0.99 -14.19 -3.92
N LEU A 220 0.31 -13.12 -3.49
CA LEU A 220 -0.97 -12.68 -4.07
C LEU A 220 -0.85 -12.24 -5.54
N TYR A 221 0.34 -11.87 -6.01
CA TYR A 221 0.57 -11.50 -7.41
C TYR A 221 0.99 -12.67 -8.30
N THR A 222 1.56 -13.71 -7.73
CA THR A 222 2.01 -14.88 -8.50
C THR A 222 0.90 -15.85 -8.84
N SER A 223 -0.26 -15.73 -8.16
CA SER A 223 -1.44 -16.58 -8.41
C SER A 223 -2.36 -16.07 -9.52
N ASP A 224 -2.22 -14.83 -9.96
CA ASP A 224 -3.03 -14.21 -11.02
C ASP A 224 -2.32 -14.22 -12.41
N ALA A 225 -1.17 -14.87 -12.54
CA ALA A 225 -0.36 -14.93 -13.77
C ALA A 225 -0.57 -16.22 -14.58
#